data_65f82fe7b841e9d7073d7d702f66e172
#
_entry.id   65f82fe7b841e9d7073d7d702f66e172
#
_cell.length_a   1.000
_cell.length_b   1.000
_cell.length_c   1.000
_cell.angle_alpha   90.00
_cell.angle_beta   90.00
_cell.angle_gamma   90.00
#
_symmetry.space_group_name_H-M   'P 1'
#
loop_
_entity.id
_entity.type
_entity.pdbx_description
1 polymer ?
#
loop_
_entity_poly.entity_id
_entity_poly.type
_entity_poly.pdbx_seq_one_letter_code
_entity_poly.pdbx_strand_id
1 'polypeptide(L)'
;MIQYLVILLDDTSVSFCHYQNDKKERNLMPLETLKTGIIYAMKENLNVQFVYPDYSLPKEYLEVIDRIDHTDIKSPILSAEADVVVMDGVIQIANVREHDFKHGVSYVLRLSKQELFDNVADVCALLNKLERLNVVITDVESFTDGDFECYSNVLLTLSEVVEKQYVTGKAVQLNFLTDRMMLDKMNNCGAGDTSVTLAPDGKF
;
A
#
# COMPACT_ATOMS: atom_id res chain seq x y z
N MET A 1 -1.54 -11.86 18.10
CA MET A 1 -1.82 -10.66 18.95
C MET A 1 -1.90 -9.47 18.03
N ILE A 2 -3.00 -8.72 18.08
CA ILE A 2 -3.20 -7.52 17.26
C ILE A 2 -2.11 -6.49 17.58
N GLN A 3 -1.51 -5.91 16.57
CA GLN A 3 -0.43 -4.92 16.65
C GLN A 3 -0.78 -3.61 15.92
N TYR A 4 -1.70 -3.69 14.95
CA TYR A 4 -2.06 -2.56 14.09
C TYR A 4 -3.57 -2.34 14.09
N LEU A 5 -3.94 -1.07 14.17
CA LEU A 5 -5.28 -0.61 13.86
C LEU A 5 -5.24 0.18 12.54
N VAL A 6 -5.90 -0.35 11.51
CA VAL A 6 -6.11 0.35 10.24
C VAL A 6 -7.43 1.08 10.31
N ILE A 7 -7.43 2.39 10.08
CA ILE A 7 -8.65 3.23 10.11
C ILE A 7 -8.95 3.71 8.69
N LEU A 8 -10.06 3.25 8.12
CA LEU A 8 -10.57 3.78 6.86
C LEU A 8 -11.32 5.08 7.15
N LEU A 9 -10.76 6.20 6.70
CA LEU A 9 -11.34 7.52 7.01
C LEU A 9 -12.64 7.80 6.25
N ASP A 10 -12.82 7.14 5.11
CA ASP A 10 -14.02 7.26 4.27
C ASP A 10 -14.31 5.92 3.58
N ASP A 11 -15.56 5.69 3.20
CA ASP A 11 -15.93 4.51 2.41
C ASP A 11 -15.21 4.45 1.05
N THR A 12 -14.72 5.60 0.53
CA THR A 12 -13.92 5.69 -0.70
C THR A 12 -12.40 5.73 -0.45
N SER A 13 -11.94 5.40 0.76
CA SER A 13 -10.51 5.32 1.08
C SER A 13 -9.79 4.38 0.12
N VAL A 14 -8.54 4.71 -0.23
CA VAL A 14 -7.75 3.96 -1.22
C VAL A 14 -7.58 2.49 -0.84
N SER A 15 -7.64 1.60 -1.81
CA SER A 15 -7.39 0.18 -1.61
C SER A 15 -5.89 -0.08 -1.62
N PHE A 16 -5.30 -0.54 -0.53
CA PHE A 16 -3.86 -0.80 -0.42
C PHE A 16 -3.48 -2.29 -0.42
N CYS A 17 -4.46 -3.17 -0.62
CA CYS A 17 -4.27 -4.62 -0.72
C CYS A 17 -4.94 -5.17 -1.99
N HIS A 18 -4.97 -6.50 -2.17
CA HIS A 18 -5.54 -7.11 -3.37
C HIS A 18 -7.08 -6.97 -3.46
N TYR A 19 -7.78 -6.82 -2.34
CA TYR A 19 -9.20 -6.51 -2.36
C TYR A 19 -9.45 -5.09 -2.85
N GLN A 20 -10.37 -4.96 -3.81
CA GLN A 20 -10.77 -3.67 -4.32
C GLN A 20 -11.87 -3.10 -3.44
N ASN A 21 -11.78 -1.81 -3.15
CA ASN A 21 -12.88 -1.08 -2.54
C ASN A 21 -13.83 -0.59 -3.64
N ASP A 22 -14.97 -1.25 -3.77
CA ASP A 22 -15.97 -0.92 -4.80
C ASP A 22 -16.93 0.22 -4.38
N LYS A 23 -16.82 0.71 -3.15
CA LYS A 23 -17.65 1.81 -2.66
C LYS A 23 -17.29 3.11 -3.37
N LYS A 24 -18.28 3.77 -3.95
CA LYS A 24 -18.14 5.02 -4.72
C LYS A 24 -18.80 6.22 -4.03
N GLU A 25 -19.62 5.96 -3.01
CA GLU A 25 -20.28 7.01 -2.27
C GLU A 25 -19.39 7.46 -1.11
N ARG A 26 -19.18 8.77 -1.04
CA ARG A 26 -18.43 9.39 0.05
C ARG A 26 -19.22 9.27 1.34
N ASN A 27 -18.63 8.65 2.32
CA ASN A 27 -19.18 8.52 3.66
C ASN A 27 -18.02 8.66 4.65
N LEU A 28 -17.68 9.91 4.95
CA LEU A 28 -16.61 10.24 5.86
C LEU A 28 -16.93 9.71 7.27
N MET A 29 -15.98 9.02 7.89
CA MET A 29 -16.10 8.51 9.26
C MET A 29 -16.53 9.65 10.20
N PRO A 30 -17.56 9.48 11.04
CA PRO A 30 -17.90 10.49 12.04
C PRO A 30 -16.71 10.80 12.95
N LEU A 31 -16.48 12.08 13.24
CA LEU A 31 -15.31 12.51 14.02
C LEU A 31 -15.24 11.85 15.42
N GLU A 32 -16.38 11.58 16.04
CA GLU A 32 -16.45 10.89 17.34
C GLU A 32 -16.08 9.40 17.21
N THR A 33 -16.40 8.76 16.08
CA THR A 33 -15.97 7.39 15.77
C THR A 33 -14.45 7.35 15.61
N LEU A 34 -13.88 8.30 14.87
CA LEU A 34 -12.43 8.44 14.71
C LEU A 34 -11.73 8.59 16.06
N LYS A 35 -12.19 9.52 16.90
CA LYS A 35 -11.64 9.73 18.26
C LYS A 35 -11.73 8.47 19.12
N THR A 36 -12.85 7.76 19.04
CA THR A 36 -13.04 6.50 19.78
C THR A 36 -12.06 5.43 19.32
N GLY A 37 -11.87 5.29 18.01
CA GLY A 37 -10.89 4.38 17.43
C GLY A 37 -9.45 4.69 17.87
N ILE A 38 -9.07 5.96 17.87
CA ILE A 38 -7.75 6.41 18.36
C ILE A 38 -7.57 6.09 19.84
N ILE A 39 -8.58 6.37 20.68
CA ILE A 39 -8.53 6.06 22.12
C ILE A 39 -8.41 4.55 22.34
N TYR A 40 -9.11 3.73 21.53
CA TYR A 40 -8.98 2.29 21.57
C TYR A 40 -7.55 1.86 21.25
N ALA A 41 -6.98 2.36 20.15
CA ALA A 41 -5.60 2.06 19.76
C ALA A 41 -4.59 2.40 20.86
N MET A 42 -4.74 3.56 21.47
CA MET A 42 -3.88 4.00 22.59
C MET A 42 -3.99 3.06 23.81
N LYS A 43 -5.19 2.61 24.17
CA LYS A 43 -5.42 1.69 25.30
C LYS A 43 -4.82 0.32 25.05
N GLU A 44 -4.94 -0.18 23.81
CA GLU A 44 -4.44 -1.49 23.41
C GLU A 44 -2.98 -1.45 22.92
N ASN A 45 -2.35 -0.27 22.95
CA ASN A 45 -0.97 -0.04 22.47
C ASN A 45 -0.76 -0.52 21.01
N LEU A 46 -1.67 -0.12 20.12
CA LEU A 46 -1.64 -0.47 18.70
C LEU A 46 -0.98 0.64 17.88
N ASN A 47 -0.23 0.25 16.84
CA ASN A 47 0.22 1.18 15.80
C ASN A 47 -0.97 1.56 14.91
N VAL A 48 -1.15 2.85 14.67
CA VAL A 48 -2.30 3.36 13.89
C VAL A 48 -1.88 3.65 12.45
N GLN A 49 -2.69 3.20 11.51
CA GLN A 49 -2.55 3.50 10.09
C GLN A 49 -3.84 4.14 9.59
N PHE A 50 -3.74 5.35 9.04
CA PHE A 50 -4.89 6.03 8.43
C PHE A 50 -4.90 5.84 6.92
N VAL A 51 -6.02 5.38 6.39
CA VAL A 51 -6.22 5.20 4.95
C VAL A 51 -7.12 6.33 4.45
N TYR A 52 -6.55 7.20 3.64
CA TYR A 52 -7.21 8.41 3.17
C TYR A 52 -8.06 8.17 1.92
N PRO A 53 -9.14 8.94 1.75
CA PRO A 53 -9.81 9.08 0.46
C PRO A 53 -8.94 9.90 -0.52
N ASP A 54 -9.41 10.06 -1.75
CA ASP A 54 -8.75 10.84 -2.80
C ASP A 54 -8.99 12.37 -2.72
N TYR A 55 -9.53 12.84 -1.60
CA TYR A 55 -9.83 14.26 -1.34
C TYR A 55 -9.32 14.70 0.02
N SER A 56 -9.14 16.02 0.16
CA SER A 56 -8.66 16.61 1.42
C SER A 56 -9.69 16.51 2.53
N LEU A 57 -9.26 16.05 3.70
CA LEU A 57 -10.10 15.97 4.89
C LEU A 57 -10.38 17.36 5.48
N PRO A 58 -11.50 17.54 6.21
CA PRO A 58 -11.73 18.71 7.03
C PRO A 58 -10.61 18.91 8.07
N LYS A 59 -10.31 20.17 8.37
CA LYS A 59 -9.19 20.54 9.27
C LYS A 59 -9.29 19.89 10.65
N GLU A 60 -10.50 19.76 11.17
CA GLU A 60 -10.76 19.13 12.48
C GLU A 60 -10.35 17.66 12.55
N TYR A 61 -10.36 16.92 11.40
CA TYR A 61 -9.84 15.55 11.33
C TYR A 61 -8.33 15.54 11.39
N LEU A 62 -7.68 16.41 10.62
CA LEU A 62 -6.21 16.52 10.63
C LEU A 62 -5.71 16.90 12.03
N GLU A 63 -6.37 17.84 12.71
CA GLU A 63 -6.04 18.24 14.10
C GLU A 63 -6.15 17.09 15.12
N VAL A 64 -6.99 16.09 14.86
CA VAL A 64 -7.13 14.90 15.71
C VAL A 64 -6.08 13.85 15.35
N ILE A 65 -5.85 13.62 14.06
CA ILE A 65 -4.87 12.66 13.52
C ILE A 65 -3.45 13.04 13.96
N ASP A 66 -3.07 14.31 13.79
CA ASP A 66 -1.72 14.83 14.09
C ASP A 66 -1.32 14.75 15.58
N ARG A 67 -2.25 14.35 16.47
CA ARG A 67 -1.96 14.23 17.91
C ARG A 67 -1.29 12.94 18.33
N ILE A 68 -1.25 11.96 17.44
CA ILE A 68 -0.67 10.64 17.71
C ILE A 68 0.37 10.30 16.66
N ASP A 69 1.28 9.41 17.01
CA ASP A 69 2.16 8.80 16.04
C ASP A 69 1.37 7.81 15.16
N HIS A 70 1.51 7.92 13.85
CA HIS A 70 0.70 7.17 12.89
C HIS A 70 1.42 7.00 11.55
N THR A 71 0.82 6.19 10.68
CA THR A 71 1.24 5.99 9.30
C THR A 71 0.14 6.47 8.36
N ASP A 72 0.46 7.32 7.41
CA ASP A 72 -0.46 7.85 6.39
C ASP A 72 -0.39 7.06 5.09
N ILE A 73 -1.53 6.46 4.68
CA ILE A 73 -1.69 5.72 3.42
C ILE A 73 -2.57 6.56 2.49
N LYS A 74 -1.98 7.10 1.43
CA LYS A 74 -2.62 8.08 0.53
C LYS A 74 -2.48 7.69 -0.94
N SER A 75 -3.35 8.25 -1.78
CA SER A 75 -3.19 8.20 -3.24
C SER A 75 -2.10 9.17 -3.72
N PRO A 76 -1.60 9.05 -4.96
CA PRO A 76 -0.59 9.97 -5.50
C PRO A 76 -1.02 11.44 -5.51
N ILE A 77 -2.32 11.71 -5.59
CA ILE A 77 -2.89 13.08 -5.59
C ILE A 77 -2.63 13.77 -4.25
N LEU A 78 -2.61 13.03 -3.15
CA LEU A 78 -2.42 13.52 -1.78
C LEU A 78 -1.08 13.10 -1.18
N SER A 79 -0.09 12.74 -1.99
CA SER A 79 1.17 12.14 -1.53
C SER A 79 2.15 13.11 -0.86
N ALA A 80 1.81 14.40 -0.72
CA ALA A 80 2.75 15.40 -0.21
C ALA A 80 3.37 15.04 1.17
N GLU A 81 2.62 14.37 2.04
CA GLU A 81 3.03 13.98 3.39
C GLU A 81 2.64 12.54 3.71
N ALA A 82 2.71 11.64 2.71
CA ALA A 82 2.36 10.24 2.88
C ALA A 82 3.58 9.40 3.27
N ASP A 83 3.40 8.44 4.15
CA ASP A 83 4.37 7.37 4.44
C ASP A 83 4.25 6.23 3.45
N VAL A 84 3.02 5.99 2.99
CA VAL A 84 2.69 4.99 1.97
C VAL A 84 1.87 5.64 0.86
N VAL A 85 2.35 5.51 -0.37
CA VAL A 85 1.65 5.98 -1.57
C VAL A 85 1.12 4.78 -2.37
N VAL A 86 -0.19 4.76 -2.60
CA VAL A 86 -0.85 3.67 -3.36
C VAL A 86 -1.13 4.13 -4.78
N MET A 87 -0.51 3.48 -5.73
CA MET A 87 -0.72 3.66 -7.17
C MET A 87 -1.61 2.53 -7.70
N ASP A 88 -2.64 2.86 -8.45
CA ASP A 88 -3.59 1.88 -8.98
C ASP A 88 -3.56 1.88 -10.52
N GLY A 89 -3.11 0.78 -11.09
CA GLY A 89 -3.01 0.57 -12.53
C GLY A 89 -1.84 1.28 -13.23
N VAL A 90 -1.69 0.94 -14.51
CA VAL A 90 -0.60 1.40 -15.39
C VAL A 90 -0.64 2.92 -15.64
N ILE A 91 -1.84 3.50 -15.69
CA ILE A 91 -2.01 4.94 -15.96
C ILE A 91 -1.33 5.78 -14.86
N GLN A 92 -1.40 5.32 -13.62
CA GLN A 92 -0.74 6.02 -12.52
C GLN A 92 0.78 5.84 -12.55
N ILE A 93 1.30 4.70 -13.01
CA ILE A 93 2.73 4.52 -13.25
C ILE A 93 3.25 5.55 -14.26
N ALA A 94 2.55 5.74 -15.37
CA ALA A 94 2.94 6.70 -16.39
C ALA A 94 2.98 8.14 -15.84
N ASN A 95 2.00 8.51 -15.02
CA ASN A 95 1.94 9.82 -14.36
C ASN A 95 3.05 10.02 -13.32
N VAL A 96 3.48 8.94 -12.67
CA VAL A 96 4.53 8.98 -11.64
C VAL A 96 5.93 9.00 -12.24
N ARG A 97 6.12 8.68 -13.53
CA ARG A 97 7.43 8.75 -14.22
C ARG A 97 8.10 10.12 -14.14
N GLU A 98 7.32 11.18 -14.09
CA GLU A 98 7.79 12.57 -14.04
C GLU A 98 7.91 13.12 -12.60
N HIS A 99 7.48 12.36 -11.59
CA HIS A 99 7.51 12.80 -10.20
C HIS A 99 8.83 12.42 -9.53
N ASP A 100 9.32 13.32 -8.69
CA ASP A 100 10.40 13.01 -7.76
C ASP A 100 9.85 12.11 -6.65
N PHE A 101 10.33 10.87 -6.63
CA PHE A 101 10.01 9.95 -5.56
C PHE A 101 10.69 10.38 -4.26
N LYS A 102 9.94 10.32 -3.17
CA LYS A 102 10.44 10.73 -1.86
C LYS A 102 11.22 9.60 -1.20
N HIS A 103 12.33 9.96 -0.58
CA HIS A 103 13.11 9.10 0.29
C HIS A 103 12.27 8.67 1.50
N GLY A 104 12.38 7.42 1.94
CA GLY A 104 11.67 6.90 3.11
C GLY A 104 10.19 6.56 2.90
N VAL A 105 9.61 6.89 1.74
CA VAL A 105 8.22 6.54 1.40
C VAL A 105 8.13 5.14 0.81
N SER A 106 7.16 4.36 1.28
CA SER A 106 6.82 3.06 0.70
C SER A 106 5.79 3.25 -0.41
N TYR A 107 6.04 2.63 -1.56
CA TYR A 107 5.10 2.68 -2.69
C TYR A 107 4.41 1.33 -2.85
N VAL A 108 3.10 1.35 -3.00
CA VAL A 108 2.26 0.19 -3.32
C VAL A 108 1.75 0.36 -4.73
N LEU A 109 2.05 -0.60 -5.60
CA LEU A 109 1.57 -0.63 -6.97
C LEU A 109 0.57 -1.78 -7.12
N ARG A 110 -0.69 -1.45 -7.40
CA ARG A 110 -1.75 -2.41 -7.64
C ARG A 110 -1.95 -2.59 -9.14
N LEU A 111 -1.84 -3.81 -9.60
CA LEU A 111 -1.98 -4.18 -11.01
C LEU A 111 -2.78 -5.47 -11.13
N SER A 112 -3.54 -5.63 -12.21
CA SER A 112 -3.97 -6.96 -12.66
C SER A 112 -2.76 -7.77 -13.16
N LYS A 113 -2.90 -9.09 -13.23
CA LYS A 113 -1.85 -9.96 -13.79
C LYS A 113 -1.47 -9.54 -15.21
N GLN A 114 -2.46 -9.21 -16.05
CA GLN A 114 -2.21 -8.80 -17.42
C GLN A 114 -1.44 -7.47 -17.49
N GLU A 115 -1.81 -6.48 -16.68
CA GLU A 115 -1.08 -5.22 -16.60
C GLU A 115 0.37 -5.44 -16.15
N LEU A 116 0.60 -6.34 -15.19
CA LEU A 116 1.95 -6.67 -14.73
C LEU A 116 2.78 -7.33 -15.86
N PHE A 117 2.19 -8.29 -16.56
CA PHE A 117 2.90 -9.02 -17.63
C PHE A 117 3.25 -8.11 -18.81
N ASP A 118 2.32 -7.24 -19.20
CA ASP A 118 2.51 -6.33 -20.33
C ASP A 118 3.44 -5.16 -20.01
N ASN A 119 3.59 -4.78 -18.73
CA ASN A 119 4.29 -3.56 -18.33
C ASN A 119 5.46 -3.82 -17.36
N VAL A 120 6.06 -5.00 -17.39
CA VAL A 120 7.20 -5.32 -16.52
C VAL A 120 8.36 -4.32 -16.65
N ALA A 121 8.58 -3.78 -17.85
CA ALA A 121 9.60 -2.76 -18.09
C ALA A 121 9.35 -1.46 -17.28
N ASP A 122 8.09 -1.08 -17.11
CA ASP A 122 7.71 0.08 -16.30
C ASP A 122 7.91 -0.16 -14.82
N VAL A 123 7.60 -1.37 -14.35
CA VAL A 123 7.89 -1.77 -12.96
C VAL A 123 9.41 -1.77 -12.70
N CYS A 124 10.22 -2.25 -13.66
CA CYS A 124 11.68 -2.15 -13.60
C CYS A 124 12.16 -0.70 -13.53
N ALA A 125 11.55 0.19 -14.31
CA ALA A 125 11.88 1.61 -14.30
C ALA A 125 11.57 2.27 -12.94
N LEU A 126 10.47 1.86 -12.29
CA LEU A 126 10.13 2.29 -10.93
C LEU A 126 11.17 1.81 -9.91
N LEU A 127 11.58 0.54 -9.94
CA LEU A 127 12.59 -0.02 -9.04
C LEU A 127 13.91 0.74 -9.10
N ASN A 128 14.25 1.33 -10.24
CA ASN A 128 15.45 2.17 -10.36
C ASN A 128 15.34 3.51 -9.60
N LYS A 129 14.13 3.95 -9.28
CA LYS A 129 13.86 5.25 -8.65
C LYS A 129 13.45 5.14 -7.19
N LEU A 130 12.88 4.01 -6.77
CA LEU A 130 12.29 3.80 -5.45
C LEU A 130 13.28 3.11 -4.51
N GLU A 131 13.03 3.24 -3.21
CA GLU A 131 13.70 2.44 -2.17
C GLU A 131 12.88 1.22 -1.79
N ARG A 132 11.56 1.36 -1.76
CA ARG A 132 10.63 0.28 -1.46
C ARG A 132 9.41 0.29 -2.39
N LEU A 133 9.19 -0.84 -3.04
CA LEU A 133 8.02 -1.10 -3.87
C LEU A 133 7.32 -2.38 -3.43
N ASN A 134 6.05 -2.27 -3.10
CA ASN A 134 5.16 -3.40 -2.88
C ASN A 134 4.24 -3.54 -4.09
N VAL A 135 4.40 -4.58 -4.87
CA VAL A 135 3.49 -4.89 -5.98
C VAL A 135 2.37 -5.80 -5.48
N VAL A 136 1.14 -5.46 -5.80
CA VAL A 136 -0.06 -6.21 -5.44
C VAL A 136 -0.79 -6.61 -6.71
N ILE A 137 -0.93 -7.93 -6.93
CA ILE A 137 -1.71 -8.46 -8.06
C ILE A 137 -3.16 -8.56 -7.61
N THR A 138 -4.05 -7.78 -8.24
CA THR A 138 -5.43 -7.62 -7.79
C THR A 138 -6.33 -8.81 -8.13
N ASP A 139 -5.94 -9.64 -9.08
CA ASP A 139 -6.68 -10.79 -9.61
C ASP A 139 -5.89 -12.11 -9.50
N VAL A 140 -5.03 -12.22 -8.49
CA VAL A 140 -4.18 -13.41 -8.27
C VAL A 140 -5.00 -14.71 -8.17
N GLU A 141 -6.23 -14.66 -7.70
CA GLU A 141 -7.14 -15.81 -7.59
C GLU A 141 -7.55 -16.38 -8.95
N SER A 142 -7.37 -15.62 -10.03
CA SER A 142 -7.68 -16.02 -11.41
C SER A 142 -6.48 -16.62 -12.15
N PHE A 143 -5.36 -16.89 -11.47
CA PHE A 143 -4.16 -17.45 -12.10
C PHE A 143 -4.41 -18.87 -12.64
N THR A 144 -3.95 -19.08 -13.88
CA THR A 144 -3.84 -20.39 -14.54
C THR A 144 -2.39 -20.85 -14.53
N ASP A 145 -2.14 -22.10 -14.91
CA ASP A 145 -0.77 -22.63 -15.02
C ASP A 145 0.09 -21.80 -15.98
N GLY A 146 -0.48 -21.32 -17.10
CA GLY A 146 0.21 -20.42 -18.03
C GLY A 146 0.55 -19.05 -17.42
N ASP A 147 -0.31 -18.53 -16.53
CA ASP A 147 -0.02 -17.29 -15.82
C ASP A 147 1.15 -17.44 -14.85
N PHE A 148 1.32 -18.59 -14.21
CA PHE A 148 2.47 -18.87 -13.36
C PHE A 148 3.78 -18.93 -14.15
N GLU A 149 3.77 -19.42 -15.40
CA GLU A 149 4.93 -19.35 -16.28
C GLU A 149 5.29 -17.91 -16.65
N CYS A 150 4.29 -17.09 -17.03
CA CYS A 150 4.48 -15.66 -17.28
C CYS A 150 5.02 -14.95 -16.04
N TYR A 151 4.42 -15.20 -14.87
CA TYR A 151 4.85 -14.62 -13.60
C TYR A 151 6.29 -15.01 -13.24
N SER A 152 6.71 -16.24 -13.51
CA SER A 152 8.09 -16.67 -13.30
C SER A 152 9.07 -15.85 -14.14
N ASN A 153 8.73 -15.56 -15.41
CA ASN A 153 9.54 -14.70 -16.27
C ASN A 153 9.60 -13.25 -15.77
N VAL A 154 8.49 -12.73 -15.24
CA VAL A 154 8.45 -11.40 -14.59
C VAL A 154 9.40 -11.39 -13.40
N LEU A 155 9.36 -12.40 -12.53
CA LEU A 155 10.24 -12.49 -11.36
C LEU A 155 11.73 -12.53 -11.76
N LEU A 156 12.07 -13.26 -12.81
CA LEU A 156 13.45 -13.30 -13.35
C LEU A 156 13.88 -11.90 -13.80
N THR A 157 13.06 -11.21 -14.58
CA THR A 157 13.36 -9.85 -15.06
C THR A 157 13.52 -8.86 -13.90
N LEU A 158 12.64 -8.91 -12.89
CA LEU A 158 12.72 -8.06 -11.71
C LEU A 158 13.96 -8.38 -10.85
N SER A 159 14.33 -9.67 -10.75
CA SER A 159 15.51 -10.09 -9.97
C SER A 159 16.81 -9.55 -10.54
N GLU A 160 16.95 -9.51 -11.87
CA GLU A 160 18.12 -8.91 -12.54
C GLU A 160 18.27 -7.41 -12.21
N VAL A 161 17.16 -6.68 -12.13
CA VAL A 161 17.16 -5.25 -11.76
C VAL A 161 17.53 -5.08 -10.29
N VAL A 162 16.94 -5.87 -9.40
CA VAL A 162 17.24 -5.84 -7.96
C VAL A 162 18.70 -6.17 -7.72
N GLU A 163 19.22 -7.26 -8.31
CA GLU A 163 20.63 -7.66 -8.19
C GLU A 163 21.57 -6.52 -8.63
N LYS A 164 21.30 -5.91 -9.78
CA LYS A 164 22.09 -4.80 -10.29
C LYS A 164 22.08 -3.59 -9.34
N GLN A 165 20.95 -3.30 -8.71
CA GLN A 165 20.86 -2.22 -7.71
C GLN A 165 21.73 -2.53 -6.49
N TYR A 166 21.66 -3.76 -5.95
CA TYR A 166 22.48 -4.17 -4.82
C TYR A 166 23.98 -4.13 -5.15
N VAL A 167 24.40 -4.59 -6.33
CA VAL A 167 25.80 -4.51 -6.78
C VAL A 167 26.29 -3.07 -6.87
N THR A 168 25.42 -2.13 -7.22
CA THR A 168 25.76 -0.69 -7.25
C THR A 168 25.63 0.02 -5.91
N GLY A 169 25.30 -0.71 -4.83
CA GLY A 169 25.21 -0.18 -3.46
C GLY A 169 23.85 0.41 -3.10
N LYS A 170 22.83 0.24 -3.95
CA LYS A 170 21.46 0.68 -3.66
C LYS A 170 20.61 -0.49 -3.19
N ALA A 171 20.25 -0.51 -1.90
CA ALA A 171 19.39 -1.54 -1.31
C ALA A 171 17.91 -1.25 -1.59
N VAL A 172 17.42 -1.70 -2.76
CA VAL A 172 15.99 -1.61 -3.08
C VAL A 172 15.22 -2.78 -2.46
N GLN A 173 14.03 -2.50 -1.94
CA GLN A 173 13.12 -3.51 -1.39
C GLN A 173 11.95 -3.75 -2.33
N LEU A 174 11.72 -5.03 -2.67
CA LEU A 174 10.59 -5.49 -3.47
C LEU A 174 9.94 -6.69 -2.80
N ASN A 175 8.65 -6.59 -2.46
CA ASN A 175 7.94 -7.64 -1.73
C ASN A 175 7.99 -9.01 -2.42
N PHE A 176 7.97 -9.07 -3.74
CA PHE A 176 8.03 -10.34 -4.49
C PHE A 176 9.35 -11.09 -4.33
N LEU A 177 10.44 -10.39 -4.01
CA LEU A 177 11.80 -10.95 -3.96
C LEU A 177 12.45 -10.75 -2.60
N THR A 178 12.74 -9.50 -2.24
CA THR A 178 13.57 -9.21 -1.05
C THR A 178 12.89 -9.57 0.25
N ASP A 179 11.59 -9.34 0.38
CA ASP A 179 10.86 -9.70 1.60
C ASP A 179 10.86 -11.23 1.79
N ARG A 180 10.76 -12.00 0.70
CA ARG A 180 10.84 -13.46 0.75
C ARG A 180 12.22 -13.99 1.15
N MET A 181 13.26 -13.25 0.82
CA MET A 181 14.64 -13.62 1.18
C MET A 181 15.01 -13.25 2.62
N MET A 182 14.38 -12.19 3.16
CA MET A 182 14.73 -11.61 4.46
C MET A 182 13.80 -12.04 5.61
N LEU A 183 12.63 -12.59 5.31
CA LEU A 183 11.68 -13.03 6.32
C LEU A 183 11.77 -14.54 6.54
N ASP A 184 11.94 -14.97 7.78
CA ASP A 184 11.93 -16.39 8.17
C ASP A 184 10.60 -17.08 7.85
N LYS A 185 9.52 -16.33 7.88
CA LYS A 185 8.17 -16.77 7.50
C LYS A 185 7.46 -15.70 6.67
N MET A 186 6.90 -16.11 5.56
CA MET A 186 5.92 -15.31 4.84
C MET A 186 4.58 -15.45 5.57
N ASN A 187 4.18 -14.42 6.28
CA ASN A 187 2.84 -14.33 6.84
C ASN A 187 1.87 -13.85 5.75
N ASN A 188 0.61 -14.20 5.90
CA ASN A 188 -0.48 -13.56 5.17
C ASN A 188 -0.54 -12.07 5.52
N CYS A 189 -1.49 -11.32 4.92
CA CYS A 189 -1.64 -9.87 5.14
C CYS A 189 -1.85 -9.46 6.62
N GLY A 190 -2.00 -10.43 7.53
CA GLY A 190 -2.18 -10.18 8.97
C GLY A 190 -3.58 -9.72 9.36
N ALA A 191 -4.51 -9.58 8.41
CA ALA A 191 -5.89 -9.21 8.70
C ALA A 191 -6.55 -10.24 9.63
N GLY A 192 -7.08 -9.77 10.77
CA GLY A 192 -7.68 -10.60 11.80
C GLY A 192 -6.68 -11.29 12.74
N ASP A 193 -5.37 -11.30 12.45
CA ASP A 193 -4.32 -11.88 13.29
C ASP A 193 -3.43 -10.81 13.92
N THR A 194 -2.80 -9.97 13.10
CA THR A 194 -1.92 -8.89 13.55
C THR A 194 -2.51 -7.51 13.33
N SER A 195 -3.49 -7.37 12.46
CA SER A 195 -4.19 -6.11 12.19
C SER A 195 -5.70 -6.26 12.22
N VAL A 196 -6.37 -5.19 12.66
CA VAL A 196 -7.83 -5.04 12.54
C VAL A 196 -8.13 -3.72 11.84
N THR A 197 -9.25 -3.66 11.14
CA THR A 197 -9.65 -2.48 10.37
C THR A 197 -10.93 -1.89 10.96
N LEU A 198 -10.91 -0.60 11.28
CA LEU A 198 -12.07 0.16 11.67
C LEU A 198 -12.66 0.86 10.44
N ALA A 199 -13.89 0.52 10.10
CA ALA A 199 -14.62 1.12 8.98
C ALA A 199 -15.36 2.41 9.39
N PRO A 200 -15.77 3.27 8.43
CA PRO A 200 -16.49 4.50 8.72
C PRO A 200 -17.81 4.33 9.50
N ASP A 201 -18.44 3.17 9.40
CA ASP A 201 -19.65 2.83 10.15
C ASP A 201 -19.36 2.41 11.62
N GLY A 202 -18.12 2.45 12.06
CA GLY A 202 -17.69 2.13 13.41
C GLY A 202 -17.52 0.63 13.70
N LYS A 203 -17.55 -0.22 12.67
CA LYS A 203 -17.32 -1.67 12.81
C LYS A 203 -15.87 -2.05 12.50
N PHE A 204 -15.46 -3.14 13.12
CA PHE A 204 -14.20 -3.83 12.86
C PHE A 204 -14.36 -4.96 11.86
#